data_74a59a85e132e4717fb02a38bc5cc054
#
_entry.id   74a59a85e132e4717fb02a38bc5cc054
#
_cell.length_a   1.000
_cell.length_b   1.000
_cell.length_c   1.000
_cell.angle_alpha   90.00
_cell.angle_beta   90.00
_cell.angle_gamma   90.00
#
_symmetry.space_group_name_H-M   'P 1'
#
loop_
_entity.id
_entity.type
_entity.pdbx_description
1 polymer ?
#
loop_
_entity_poly.entity_id
_entity_poly.type
_entity_poly.pdbx_seq_one_letter_code
_entity_poly.pdbx_strand_id
1 'polypeptide(L)'
;METSNKILSDITVFSKYAKYIPSLQRRETWDELVTRNKDMHKRKYPHMVDEIEGAYKFVYEKKVLPSMRSLQFGGAPIELAPNRIFNCAYLPVSEIEAFSETMFLLLGGTGVGYSVQRHHVTQLPEVRSPNKRKRRFLVSDNIEGWADAVKVLMESYFKGSMTVEFDYRDIRPKGAMLITSGGKAPGPQPLKDCIHQLTKVLDTAVGRNLSTIEVHDLMCYIADAVLAGGIRRAALISLFSMDDLEMMSCKAGEWYIDNPQRGRANNSAVILRHRATKDDFLKLWERVEASGSGEPGVYFSNDKDWGTNPCCEIGLRPYQFCNLCELNVSDIESQEDLNDRSKAAALIGTLQAGYTDFHYLRDVWKETTERDALIGVGQTGIGSSTILSYDLAEAAEIVKEENE
;
A
#
# COMPACT_ATOMS: atom_id res chain seq x y z
N MET A 1 -24.53 16.88 17.69
CA MET A 1 -23.66 16.40 16.62
C MET A 1 -22.18 16.61 16.95
N GLU A 2 -21.74 17.77 17.41
CA GLU A 2 -20.34 18.05 17.78
C GLU A 2 -19.76 17.09 18.84
N THR A 3 -20.48 16.83 19.94
CA THR A 3 -19.99 15.94 21.01
C THR A 3 -19.77 14.50 20.51
N SER A 4 -20.69 13.98 19.70
CA SER A 4 -20.55 12.62 19.12
C SER A 4 -19.37 12.51 18.16
N ASN A 5 -19.15 13.53 17.32
CA ASN A 5 -18.02 13.56 16.38
C ASN A 5 -16.69 13.66 17.14
N LYS A 6 -16.64 14.46 18.21
CA LYS A 6 -15.44 14.55 19.05
C LYS A 6 -15.12 13.22 19.71
N ILE A 7 -16.08 12.54 20.30
CA ILE A 7 -15.90 11.22 20.91
C ILE A 7 -15.41 10.21 19.87
N LEU A 8 -16.02 10.16 18.69
CA LEU A 8 -15.60 9.26 17.61
C LEU A 8 -14.18 9.55 17.15
N SER A 9 -13.82 10.83 17.00
CA SER A 9 -12.47 11.27 16.69
C SER A 9 -11.46 10.78 17.73
N ASP A 10 -11.75 10.98 19.01
CA ASP A 10 -10.86 10.59 20.11
C ASP A 10 -10.68 9.06 20.18
N ILE A 11 -11.76 8.29 20.01
CA ILE A 11 -11.70 6.83 19.92
C ILE A 11 -10.85 6.39 18.73
N THR A 12 -10.99 7.04 17.57
CA THR A 12 -10.24 6.74 16.35
C THR A 12 -8.76 7.02 16.55
N VAL A 13 -8.41 8.20 17.09
CA VAL A 13 -7.01 8.56 17.42
C VAL A 13 -6.41 7.53 18.37
N PHE A 14 -7.10 7.25 19.48
CA PHE A 14 -6.63 6.32 20.50
C PHE A 14 -6.43 4.89 19.93
N SER A 15 -7.36 4.39 19.14
CA SER A 15 -7.35 3.00 18.68
C SER A 15 -6.45 2.76 17.49
N LYS A 16 -6.22 3.77 16.61
CA LYS A 16 -5.55 3.60 15.31
C LYS A 16 -4.19 4.26 15.21
N TYR A 17 -3.98 5.38 15.90
CA TYR A 17 -2.79 6.23 15.68
C TYR A 17 -1.88 6.38 16.89
N ALA A 18 -2.48 6.48 18.09
CA ALA A 18 -1.73 6.75 19.31
C ALA A 18 -0.83 5.58 19.71
N LYS A 19 0.46 5.84 19.90
CA LYS A 19 1.42 4.87 20.40
C LYS A 19 1.29 4.70 21.92
N TYR A 20 1.60 3.51 22.41
CA TYR A 20 1.65 3.26 23.87
C TYR A 20 2.96 3.79 24.44
N ILE A 21 2.88 4.58 25.49
CA ILE A 21 4.03 5.15 26.23
C ILE A 21 4.21 4.33 27.51
N PRO A 22 5.21 3.43 27.57
CA PRO A 22 5.37 2.54 28.73
C PRO A 22 5.61 3.27 30.05
N SER A 23 6.36 4.37 30.04
CA SER A 23 6.67 5.17 31.23
C SER A 23 5.45 5.85 31.85
N LEU A 24 4.40 6.14 31.04
CA LEU A 24 3.15 6.76 31.46
C LEU A 24 2.01 5.77 31.56
N GLN A 25 2.20 4.50 31.19
CA GLN A 25 1.20 3.43 31.16
C GLN A 25 -0.10 3.80 30.42
N ARG A 26 0.02 4.66 29.39
CA ARG A 26 -1.10 5.10 28.55
C ARG A 26 -0.67 5.27 27.09
N ARG A 27 -1.62 5.48 26.23
CA ARG A 27 -1.37 5.90 24.85
C ARG A 27 -1.16 7.40 24.75
N GLU A 28 -0.54 7.84 23.64
CA GLU A 28 -0.38 9.24 23.27
C GLU A 28 -1.73 9.96 23.25
N THR A 29 -1.72 11.24 23.60
CA THR A 29 -2.80 12.18 23.27
C THR A 29 -2.67 12.61 21.80
N TRP A 30 -3.66 13.35 21.27
CA TRP A 30 -3.57 13.95 19.93
C TRP A 30 -2.35 14.86 19.81
N ASP A 31 -2.14 15.75 20.77
CA ASP A 31 -1.04 16.71 20.75
C ASP A 31 0.33 16.00 20.78
N GLU A 32 0.49 14.96 21.59
CA GLU A 32 1.74 14.18 21.64
C GLU A 32 2.01 13.45 20.32
N LEU A 33 0.95 12.91 19.71
CA LEU A 33 1.03 12.24 18.41
C LEU A 33 1.43 13.22 17.29
N VAL A 34 0.79 14.38 17.24
CA VAL A 34 1.10 15.45 16.25
C VAL A 34 2.51 15.98 16.49
N THR A 35 2.90 16.22 17.73
CA THR A 35 4.27 16.65 18.09
C THR A 35 5.31 15.65 17.60
N ARG A 36 5.11 14.36 17.84
CA ARG A 36 6.00 13.29 17.37
C ARG A 36 6.16 13.32 15.83
N ASN A 37 5.08 13.51 15.11
CA ASN A 37 5.09 13.59 13.65
C ASN A 37 5.80 14.86 13.16
N LYS A 38 5.46 16.01 13.72
CA LYS A 38 6.10 17.31 13.45
C LYS A 38 7.61 17.26 13.68
N ASP A 39 8.04 16.76 14.83
CA ASP A 39 9.44 16.71 15.20
C ASP A 39 10.26 15.79 14.28
N MET A 40 9.66 14.75 13.73
CA MET A 40 10.28 13.92 12.70
C MET A 40 10.62 14.76 11.45
N HIS A 41 9.69 15.58 10.97
CA HIS A 41 9.95 16.46 9.83
C HIS A 41 10.98 17.54 10.16
N LYS A 42 10.92 18.15 11.34
CA LYS A 42 11.93 19.14 11.79
C LYS A 42 13.35 18.56 11.84
N ARG A 43 13.50 17.30 12.23
CA ARG A 43 14.82 16.64 12.21
C ARG A 43 15.34 16.42 10.79
N LYS A 44 14.47 16.09 9.86
CA LYS A 44 14.83 15.88 8.45
C LYS A 44 15.09 17.19 7.72
N TYR A 45 14.32 18.24 8.02
CA TYR A 45 14.36 19.54 7.36
C TYR A 45 14.63 20.68 8.35
N PRO A 46 15.84 20.74 8.94
CA PRO A 46 16.13 21.71 10.01
C PRO A 46 16.16 23.17 9.54
N HIS A 47 16.20 23.41 8.23
CA HIS A 47 16.15 24.74 7.63
C HIS A 47 14.71 25.26 7.39
N MET A 48 13.70 24.44 7.62
CA MET A 48 12.26 24.75 7.42
C MET A 48 11.47 24.70 8.72
N VAL A 49 12.09 24.93 9.85
CA VAL A 49 11.46 24.76 11.17
C VAL A 49 10.25 25.67 11.34
N ASP A 50 10.36 26.94 10.91
CA ASP A 50 9.30 27.93 11.10
C ASP A 50 8.08 27.63 10.20
N GLU A 51 8.30 27.20 8.96
CA GLU A 51 7.26 26.81 8.02
C GLU A 51 6.55 25.55 8.54
N ILE A 52 7.30 24.55 9.03
CA ILE A 52 6.74 23.33 9.62
C ILE A 52 5.90 23.67 10.86
N GLU A 53 6.38 24.53 11.76
CA GLU A 53 5.61 24.96 12.92
C GLU A 53 4.31 25.69 12.50
N GLY A 54 4.36 26.50 11.46
CA GLY A 54 3.20 27.19 10.88
C GLY A 54 2.15 26.21 10.37
N ALA A 55 2.55 25.28 9.50
CA ALA A 55 1.65 24.27 8.93
C ALA A 55 1.05 23.34 9.99
N TYR A 56 1.84 22.96 10.98
CA TYR A 56 1.38 22.05 12.04
C TYR A 56 0.37 22.67 13.03
N LYS A 57 0.19 24.00 13.05
CA LYS A 57 -0.93 24.65 13.77
C LYS A 57 -2.28 24.11 13.25
N PHE A 58 -2.42 24.01 11.94
CA PHE A 58 -3.62 23.43 11.31
C PHE A 58 -3.78 21.93 11.60
N VAL A 59 -2.68 21.21 11.79
CA VAL A 59 -2.74 19.78 12.17
C VAL A 59 -3.22 19.60 13.60
N TYR A 60 -2.73 20.39 14.55
CA TYR A 60 -3.23 20.35 15.93
C TYR A 60 -4.74 20.60 16.00
N GLU A 61 -5.25 21.50 15.18
CA GLU A 61 -6.66 21.86 15.08
C GLU A 61 -7.50 20.89 14.24
N LYS A 62 -6.87 19.84 13.65
CA LYS A 62 -7.51 18.87 12.73
C LYS A 62 -8.11 19.51 11.47
N LYS A 63 -7.64 20.68 11.07
CA LYS A 63 -7.99 21.37 9.83
C LYS A 63 -7.25 20.81 8.63
N VAL A 64 -6.03 20.34 8.84
CA VAL A 64 -5.21 19.62 7.86
C VAL A 64 -4.66 18.36 8.52
N LEU A 65 -4.62 17.25 7.79
CA LEU A 65 -4.05 16.00 8.27
C LEU A 65 -2.94 15.53 7.33
N PRO A 66 -1.75 15.19 7.88
CA PRO A 66 -0.74 14.40 7.17
C PRO A 66 -1.31 13.05 6.75
N SER A 67 -0.58 12.31 5.93
CA SER A 67 -1.01 10.95 5.56
C SER A 67 -1.31 10.13 6.82
N MET A 68 -2.31 9.26 6.72
CA MET A 68 -2.66 8.33 7.81
C MET A 68 -1.42 7.58 8.33
N ARG A 69 -0.52 7.20 7.43
CA ARG A 69 0.70 6.47 7.75
C ARG A 69 1.75 7.33 8.42
N SER A 70 1.87 8.59 7.98
CA SER A 70 2.74 9.58 8.62
C SER A 70 2.36 9.78 10.08
N LEU A 71 1.07 9.96 10.37
CA LEU A 71 0.57 10.07 11.74
C LEU A 71 0.80 8.78 12.55
N GLN A 72 0.52 7.62 11.97
CA GLN A 72 0.61 6.32 12.66
C GLN A 72 2.05 5.94 12.98
N PHE A 73 2.98 6.10 12.03
CA PHE A 73 4.35 5.63 12.14
C PHE A 73 5.38 6.73 12.38
N GLY A 74 5.01 7.98 12.39
CA GLY A 74 5.93 9.11 12.58
C GLY A 74 7.00 8.86 13.63
N GLY A 75 8.19 9.43 13.44
CA GLY A 75 9.39 9.18 14.23
C GLY A 75 10.18 7.96 13.76
N ALA A 76 10.84 7.25 14.66
CA ALA A 76 11.78 6.18 14.36
C ALA A 76 11.28 5.13 13.32
N PRO A 77 10.03 4.67 13.30
CA PRO A 77 9.58 3.71 12.29
C PRO A 77 9.69 4.21 10.84
N ILE A 78 9.42 5.49 10.59
CA ILE A 78 9.57 6.11 9.26
C ILE A 78 11.04 6.47 9.01
N GLU A 79 11.75 6.95 10.01
CA GLU A 79 13.18 7.27 9.89
C GLU A 79 14.04 6.04 9.55
N LEU A 80 13.64 4.85 10.04
CA LEU A 80 14.29 3.57 9.72
C LEU A 80 13.81 2.95 8.42
N ALA A 81 12.56 3.16 8.04
CA ALA A 81 11.94 2.58 6.85
C ALA A 81 10.98 3.61 6.21
N PRO A 82 11.51 4.55 5.42
CA PRO A 82 10.77 5.69 4.85
C PRO A 82 9.55 5.31 4.02
N ASN A 83 9.54 4.16 3.35
CA ASN A 83 8.37 3.67 2.64
C ASN A 83 7.09 3.58 3.50
N ARG A 84 7.24 3.52 4.83
CA ARG A 84 6.11 3.49 5.78
C ARG A 84 5.29 4.78 5.84
N ILE A 85 5.80 5.88 5.27
CA ILE A 85 5.06 7.16 5.23
C ILE A 85 3.93 7.12 4.20
N PHE A 86 4.07 6.26 3.17
CA PHE A 86 3.14 6.15 2.05
C PHE A 86 2.03 5.12 2.33
N ASN A 87 0.80 5.48 1.97
CA ASN A 87 -0.36 4.61 2.20
C ASN A 87 -0.43 3.46 1.20
N CYS A 88 -0.10 3.71 -0.06
CA CYS A 88 -0.25 2.78 -1.16
C CYS A 88 0.90 2.87 -2.16
N ALA A 89 1.04 1.82 -2.97
CA ALA A 89 2.01 1.74 -4.06
C ALA A 89 1.45 0.91 -5.21
N TYR A 90 2.07 1.00 -6.38
CA TYR A 90 1.75 0.17 -7.53
C TYR A 90 3.02 -0.42 -8.16
N LEU A 91 2.93 -1.69 -8.57
CA LEU A 91 4.00 -2.35 -9.33
C LEU A 91 3.43 -3.36 -10.36
N PRO A 92 4.05 -3.50 -11.54
CA PRO A 92 3.78 -4.62 -12.44
C PRO A 92 4.52 -5.88 -11.95
N VAL A 93 3.89 -7.07 -12.11
CA VAL A 93 4.55 -8.33 -11.80
C VAL A 93 5.24 -8.83 -13.07
N SER A 94 6.36 -8.20 -13.41
CA SER A 94 7.19 -8.50 -14.58
C SER A 94 8.57 -9.06 -14.22
N GLU A 95 8.93 -9.02 -12.94
CA GLU A 95 10.20 -9.47 -12.40
C GLU A 95 10.00 -10.22 -11.09
N ILE A 96 10.92 -11.11 -10.76
CA ILE A 96 10.81 -11.98 -9.57
C ILE A 96 10.86 -11.21 -8.25
N GLU A 97 11.51 -10.05 -8.26
CA GLU A 97 11.60 -9.14 -7.11
C GLU A 97 10.21 -8.61 -6.67
N ALA A 98 9.24 -8.52 -7.59
CA ALA A 98 7.90 -8.03 -7.31
C ALA A 98 7.23 -8.78 -6.15
N PHE A 99 7.47 -10.08 -6.00
CA PHE A 99 6.91 -10.89 -4.92
C PHE A 99 7.46 -10.51 -3.55
N SER A 100 8.78 -10.35 -3.43
CA SER A 100 9.42 -9.96 -2.16
C SER A 100 9.17 -8.50 -1.82
N GLU A 101 9.17 -7.61 -2.81
CA GLU A 101 8.81 -6.20 -2.63
C GLU A 101 7.37 -6.06 -2.13
N THR A 102 6.44 -6.86 -2.65
CA THR A 102 5.05 -6.87 -2.17
C THR A 102 4.96 -7.32 -0.70
N MET A 103 5.66 -8.40 -0.31
CA MET A 103 5.72 -8.81 1.09
C MET A 103 6.26 -7.69 1.99
N PHE A 104 7.35 -7.05 1.58
CA PHE A 104 7.97 -5.95 2.32
C PHE A 104 7.04 -4.75 2.46
N LEU A 105 6.41 -4.30 1.37
CA LEU A 105 5.48 -3.18 1.35
C LEU A 105 4.26 -3.44 2.25
N LEU A 106 3.63 -4.60 2.12
CA LEU A 106 2.47 -4.97 2.92
C LEU A 106 2.81 -5.06 4.41
N LEU A 107 3.93 -5.66 4.78
CA LEU A 107 4.42 -5.70 6.17
C LEU A 107 4.80 -4.31 6.69
N GLY A 108 5.33 -3.45 5.85
CA GLY A 108 5.55 -2.03 6.13
C GLY A 108 4.27 -1.25 6.32
N GLY A 109 3.17 -1.77 5.78
CA GLY A 109 1.84 -1.21 5.90
C GLY A 109 1.34 -0.45 4.71
N THR A 110 2.01 -0.53 3.62
CA THR A 110 1.61 0.06 2.34
C THR A 110 0.67 -0.90 1.63
N GLY A 111 -0.49 -0.44 1.19
CA GLY A 111 -1.37 -1.19 0.29
C GLY A 111 -0.74 -1.28 -1.10
N VAL A 112 -0.95 -2.39 -1.81
CA VAL A 112 -0.28 -2.63 -3.09
C VAL A 112 -1.28 -2.89 -4.20
N GLY A 113 -1.29 -2.00 -5.21
CA GLY A 113 -1.85 -2.31 -6.52
C GLY A 113 -0.80 -3.06 -7.34
N TYR A 114 -1.22 -4.09 -8.05
CA TYR A 114 -0.30 -4.83 -8.91
C TYR A 114 -0.96 -5.23 -10.23
N SER A 115 -0.14 -5.38 -11.25
CA SER A 115 -0.63 -5.80 -12.56
C SER A 115 -0.16 -7.22 -12.89
N VAL A 116 -1.14 -8.07 -13.19
CA VAL A 116 -0.94 -9.39 -13.80
C VAL A 116 -1.37 -9.39 -15.27
N GLN A 117 -1.41 -8.23 -15.93
CA GLN A 117 -1.66 -8.18 -17.37
C GLN A 117 -0.66 -9.06 -18.11
N ARG A 118 -1.09 -9.71 -19.18
CA ARG A 118 -0.27 -10.70 -19.91
C ARG A 118 1.10 -10.16 -20.31
N HIS A 119 1.17 -8.91 -20.79
CA HIS A 119 2.44 -8.31 -21.22
C HIS A 119 3.43 -8.07 -20.06
N HIS A 120 2.97 -8.04 -18.82
CA HIS A 120 3.84 -8.04 -17.63
C HIS A 120 4.25 -9.47 -17.27
N VAL A 121 3.29 -10.36 -17.06
CA VAL A 121 3.54 -11.73 -16.58
C VAL A 121 4.44 -12.53 -17.54
N THR A 122 4.30 -12.32 -18.85
CA THR A 122 5.16 -13.00 -19.86
C THR A 122 6.63 -12.60 -19.79
N GLN A 123 7.00 -11.56 -19.06
CA GLN A 123 8.40 -11.19 -18.82
C GLN A 123 9.05 -12.02 -17.70
N LEU A 124 8.24 -12.68 -16.87
CA LEU A 124 8.77 -13.60 -15.87
C LEU A 124 9.45 -14.79 -16.54
N PRO A 125 10.61 -15.25 -16.02
CA PRO A 125 11.27 -16.44 -16.55
C PRO A 125 10.42 -17.69 -16.39
N GLU A 126 10.78 -18.74 -17.16
CA GLU A 126 10.24 -20.07 -16.96
C GLU A 126 10.56 -20.60 -15.57
N VAL A 127 9.60 -21.28 -14.94
CA VAL A 127 9.76 -21.90 -13.63
C VAL A 127 10.60 -23.19 -13.78
N ARG A 128 11.69 -23.28 -13.03
CA ARG A 128 12.62 -24.42 -13.04
C ARG A 128 12.57 -25.17 -11.74
N SER A 129 12.75 -26.47 -11.80
CA SER A 129 12.89 -27.26 -10.57
C SER A 129 14.19 -26.87 -9.84
N PRO A 130 14.13 -26.55 -8.54
CA PRO A 130 15.34 -26.41 -7.75
C PRO A 130 16.17 -27.70 -7.79
N ASN A 131 17.51 -27.55 -7.77
CA ASN A 131 18.37 -28.72 -7.77
C ASN A 131 18.36 -29.46 -6.41
N LYS A 132 18.87 -30.70 -6.38
CA LYS A 132 18.84 -31.56 -5.18
C LYS A 132 19.75 -31.09 -4.04
N ARG A 133 20.64 -30.10 -4.28
CA ARG A 133 21.49 -29.53 -3.21
C ARG A 133 20.61 -28.65 -2.32
N LYS A 134 20.80 -28.79 -1.01
CA LYS A 134 20.02 -28.06 -0.02
C LYS A 134 20.81 -26.86 0.51
N ARG A 135 20.12 -25.73 0.66
CA ARG A 135 20.62 -24.54 1.35
C ARG A 135 19.72 -24.22 2.51
N ARG A 136 20.28 -24.15 3.71
CA ARG A 136 19.55 -23.67 4.88
C ARG A 136 19.48 -22.15 4.84
N PHE A 137 18.29 -21.61 5.06
CA PHE A 137 18.03 -20.18 5.14
C PHE A 137 17.40 -19.83 6.49
N LEU A 138 18.14 -19.12 7.34
CA LEU A 138 17.65 -18.64 8.65
C LEU A 138 16.86 -17.37 8.40
N VAL A 139 15.57 -17.37 8.76
CA VAL A 139 14.67 -16.23 8.56
C VAL A 139 14.81 -15.27 9.75
N SER A 140 15.21 -14.03 9.47
CA SER A 140 15.32 -12.98 10.49
C SER A 140 13.94 -12.51 10.98
N ASP A 141 13.88 -12.10 12.26
CA ASP A 141 12.63 -11.65 12.91
C ASP A 141 12.33 -10.17 12.65
N ASN A 142 12.27 -9.81 11.36
CA ASN A 142 11.92 -8.48 10.86
C ASN A 142 11.20 -8.57 9.52
N ILE A 143 10.72 -7.45 8.99
CA ILE A 143 9.98 -7.41 7.73
C ILE A 143 10.86 -7.78 6.53
N GLU A 144 12.13 -7.41 6.55
CA GLU A 144 13.12 -7.77 5.55
C GLU A 144 13.33 -9.29 5.50
N GLY A 145 13.47 -9.94 6.66
CA GLY A 145 13.66 -11.40 6.74
C GLY A 145 12.49 -12.20 6.17
N TRP A 146 11.26 -11.72 6.35
CA TRP A 146 10.08 -12.34 5.75
C TRP A 146 10.04 -12.13 4.23
N ALA A 147 10.37 -10.93 3.76
CA ALA A 147 10.47 -10.63 2.35
C ALA A 147 11.60 -11.41 1.68
N ASP A 148 12.75 -11.54 2.34
CA ASP A 148 13.88 -12.35 1.87
C ASP A 148 13.55 -13.84 1.80
N ALA A 149 12.71 -14.36 2.70
CA ALA A 149 12.25 -15.74 2.60
C ALA A 149 11.48 -15.98 1.28
N VAL A 150 10.59 -15.04 0.91
CA VAL A 150 9.89 -15.08 -0.38
C VAL A 150 10.89 -14.94 -1.53
N LYS A 151 11.82 -13.99 -1.46
CA LYS A 151 12.84 -13.75 -2.50
C LYS A 151 13.67 -14.99 -2.77
N VAL A 152 14.21 -15.60 -1.73
CA VAL A 152 15.07 -16.79 -1.84
C VAL A 152 14.30 -17.99 -2.40
N LEU A 153 13.01 -18.15 -2.04
CA LEU A 153 12.14 -19.16 -2.64
C LEU A 153 11.95 -18.91 -4.14
N MET A 154 11.57 -17.69 -4.55
CA MET A 154 11.38 -17.35 -5.96
C MET A 154 12.66 -17.55 -6.76
N GLU A 155 13.81 -17.10 -6.25
CA GLU A 155 15.11 -17.34 -6.89
C GLU A 155 15.43 -18.82 -7.06
N SER A 156 15.07 -19.67 -6.09
CA SER A 156 15.34 -21.11 -6.18
C SER A 156 14.62 -21.75 -7.37
N TYR A 157 13.39 -21.34 -7.63
CA TYR A 157 12.60 -21.84 -8.76
C TYR A 157 12.90 -21.15 -10.08
N PHE A 158 12.98 -19.84 -10.13
CA PHE A 158 13.19 -19.14 -11.39
C PHE A 158 14.64 -19.23 -11.92
N LYS A 159 15.62 -19.36 -11.02
CA LYS A 159 17.03 -19.55 -11.39
C LYS A 159 17.47 -21.02 -11.39
N GLY A 160 16.61 -21.97 -10.97
CA GLY A 160 16.96 -23.37 -10.84
C GLY A 160 18.11 -23.63 -9.85
N SER A 161 18.16 -22.85 -8.78
CA SER A 161 19.23 -22.91 -7.78
C SER A 161 18.98 -24.01 -6.73
N MET A 162 19.65 -23.96 -5.59
CA MET A 162 19.52 -24.97 -4.53
C MET A 162 18.13 -24.96 -3.92
N THR A 163 17.63 -26.14 -3.53
CA THR A 163 16.43 -26.28 -2.70
C THR A 163 16.63 -25.58 -1.34
N VAL A 164 15.70 -24.73 -0.94
CA VAL A 164 15.80 -23.94 0.29
C VAL A 164 15.11 -24.66 1.44
N GLU A 165 15.84 -24.90 2.53
CA GLU A 165 15.29 -25.34 3.82
C GLU A 165 15.20 -24.14 4.76
N PHE A 166 13.99 -23.68 5.01
CA PHE A 166 13.75 -22.51 5.84
C PHE A 166 13.83 -22.86 7.33
N ASP A 167 14.58 -22.05 8.08
CA ASP A 167 14.71 -22.15 9.52
C ASP A 167 14.09 -20.89 10.17
N TYR A 168 13.03 -21.09 10.92
CA TYR A 168 12.20 -20.05 11.51
C TYR A 168 12.45 -19.82 13.00
N ARG A 169 13.54 -20.38 13.56
CA ARG A 169 13.81 -20.38 15.02
C ARG A 169 13.92 -18.99 15.63
N ASP A 170 14.42 -18.02 14.84
CA ASP A 170 14.65 -16.65 15.32
C ASP A 170 13.37 -15.81 15.32
N ILE A 171 12.32 -16.26 14.63
CA ILE A 171 11.04 -15.54 14.62
C ILE A 171 10.39 -15.65 16.01
N ARG A 172 10.10 -14.50 16.60
CA ARG A 172 9.45 -14.40 17.91
C ARG A 172 8.12 -15.17 17.96
N PRO A 173 7.76 -15.73 19.12
CA PRO A 173 6.54 -16.51 19.26
C PRO A 173 5.28 -15.66 19.11
N LYS A 174 4.17 -16.31 18.76
CA LYS A 174 2.84 -15.69 18.71
C LYS A 174 2.50 -15.01 20.04
N GLY A 175 2.03 -13.77 19.96
CA GLY A 175 1.64 -12.98 21.12
C GLY A 175 2.73 -12.07 21.70
N ALA A 176 3.99 -12.21 21.29
CA ALA A 176 5.05 -11.27 21.67
C ALA A 176 4.71 -9.84 21.24
N MET A 177 5.07 -8.85 22.06
CA MET A 177 4.79 -7.44 21.77
C MET A 177 5.65 -6.93 20.61
N LEU A 178 5.02 -6.17 19.72
CA LEU A 178 5.68 -5.48 18.61
C LEU A 178 5.98 -4.04 19.01
N ILE A 179 7.24 -3.74 19.23
CA ILE A 179 7.68 -2.44 19.75
C ILE A 179 7.49 -1.33 18.70
N THR A 180 7.82 -1.60 17.44
CA THR A 180 7.84 -0.60 16.36
C THR A 180 6.45 -0.23 15.85
N SER A 181 5.59 -1.22 15.64
CA SER A 181 4.26 -1.04 15.03
C SER A 181 3.12 -1.10 16.04
N GLY A 182 3.40 -1.55 17.26
CA GLY A 182 2.39 -1.90 18.25
C GLY A 182 1.68 -3.21 17.90
N GLY A 183 0.89 -3.74 18.84
CA GLY A 183 0.19 -5.01 18.66
C GLY A 183 1.02 -6.24 19.06
N LYS A 184 0.55 -7.42 18.63
CA LYS A 184 1.16 -8.72 18.99
C LYS A 184 1.66 -9.44 17.75
N ALA A 185 2.81 -10.10 17.88
CA ALA A 185 3.42 -10.90 16.82
C ALA A 185 2.53 -12.11 16.45
N PRO A 186 2.48 -12.48 15.16
CA PRO A 186 1.73 -13.65 14.69
C PRO A 186 2.46 -14.97 14.97
N GLY A 187 3.77 -14.92 15.24
CA GLY A 187 4.64 -16.09 15.24
C GLY A 187 5.03 -16.52 13.82
N PRO A 188 5.76 -17.63 13.66
CA PRO A 188 6.27 -18.07 12.36
C PRO A 188 5.23 -18.75 11.46
N GLN A 189 4.08 -19.17 11.99
CA GLN A 189 3.14 -20.03 11.25
C GLN A 189 2.62 -19.38 9.96
N PRO A 190 2.20 -18.09 9.93
CA PRO A 190 1.71 -17.48 8.70
C PRO A 190 2.73 -17.47 7.57
N LEU A 191 4.02 -17.26 7.88
CA LEU A 191 5.06 -17.33 6.87
C LEU A 191 5.31 -18.76 6.39
N LYS A 192 5.27 -19.74 7.29
CA LYS A 192 5.38 -21.16 6.91
C LYS A 192 4.28 -21.57 5.95
N ASP A 193 3.04 -21.19 6.26
CA ASP A 193 1.88 -21.48 5.42
C ASP A 193 2.01 -20.80 4.05
N CYS A 194 2.45 -19.54 4.03
CA CYS A 194 2.74 -18.79 2.79
C CYS A 194 3.79 -19.53 1.95
N ILE A 195 4.97 -19.81 2.49
CA ILE A 195 6.05 -20.51 1.79
C ILE A 195 5.58 -21.86 1.25
N HIS A 196 4.77 -22.58 2.01
CA HIS A 196 4.19 -23.85 1.57
C HIS A 196 3.25 -23.66 0.36
N GLN A 197 2.34 -22.70 0.40
CA GLN A 197 1.41 -22.45 -0.72
C GLN A 197 2.15 -21.92 -1.98
N LEU A 198 3.11 -21.01 -1.81
CA LEU A 198 3.94 -20.55 -2.91
C LEU A 198 4.69 -21.72 -3.57
N THR A 199 5.31 -22.59 -2.76
CA THR A 199 6.00 -23.79 -3.24
C THR A 199 5.06 -24.70 -4.05
N LYS A 200 3.86 -24.94 -3.54
CA LYS A 200 2.86 -25.79 -4.21
C LYS A 200 2.49 -25.25 -5.60
N VAL A 201 2.27 -23.94 -5.76
CA VAL A 201 1.99 -23.33 -7.06
C VAL A 201 3.19 -23.45 -7.99
N LEU A 202 4.40 -23.15 -7.49
CA LEU A 202 5.63 -23.21 -8.29
C LEU A 202 5.94 -24.64 -8.74
N ASP A 203 5.74 -25.65 -7.89
CA ASP A 203 5.95 -27.06 -8.24
C ASP A 203 5.07 -27.50 -9.42
N THR A 204 3.82 -27.03 -9.48
CA THR A 204 2.93 -27.34 -10.61
C THR A 204 3.28 -26.65 -11.90
N ALA A 205 4.07 -25.56 -11.83
CA ALA A 205 4.46 -24.74 -12.97
C ALA A 205 5.85 -25.09 -13.53
N VAL A 206 6.57 -26.04 -12.94
CA VAL A 206 7.92 -26.44 -13.40
C VAL A 206 7.91 -26.82 -14.88
N GLY A 207 8.83 -26.23 -15.66
CA GLY A 207 8.99 -26.46 -17.10
C GLY A 207 8.08 -25.57 -17.96
N ARG A 208 7.43 -24.58 -17.39
CA ARG A 208 6.64 -23.58 -18.11
C ARG A 208 6.64 -22.22 -17.41
N ASN A 209 6.11 -21.22 -18.07
CA ASN A 209 5.85 -19.93 -17.46
C ASN A 209 4.60 -20.00 -16.58
N LEU A 210 4.53 -19.14 -15.56
CA LEU A 210 3.32 -18.95 -14.76
C LEU A 210 2.21 -18.34 -15.61
N SER A 211 0.97 -18.77 -15.37
CA SER A 211 -0.22 -18.08 -15.88
C SER A 211 -0.52 -16.83 -15.03
N THR A 212 -1.36 -15.94 -15.57
CA THR A 212 -1.78 -14.71 -14.87
C THR A 212 -2.51 -15.01 -13.57
N ILE A 213 -3.35 -16.05 -13.54
CA ILE A 213 -4.07 -16.48 -12.35
C ILE A 213 -3.14 -17.09 -11.30
N GLU A 214 -2.10 -17.83 -11.70
CA GLU A 214 -1.11 -18.36 -10.77
C GLU A 214 -0.30 -17.23 -10.12
N VAL A 215 0.10 -16.23 -10.90
CA VAL A 215 0.77 -15.03 -10.35
C VAL A 215 -0.15 -14.29 -9.38
N HIS A 216 -1.43 -14.13 -9.73
CA HIS A 216 -2.43 -13.54 -8.84
C HIS A 216 -2.56 -14.33 -7.53
N ASP A 217 -2.65 -15.65 -7.59
CA ASP A 217 -2.76 -16.50 -6.40
C ASP A 217 -1.50 -16.41 -5.51
N LEU A 218 -0.29 -16.36 -6.10
CA LEU A 218 0.96 -16.13 -5.36
C LEU A 218 0.92 -14.82 -4.58
N MET A 219 0.47 -13.73 -5.21
CA MET A 219 0.32 -12.42 -4.56
C MET A 219 -0.71 -12.46 -3.42
N CYS A 220 -1.80 -13.18 -3.60
CA CYS A 220 -2.82 -13.35 -2.56
C CYS A 220 -2.31 -14.17 -1.36
N TYR A 221 -1.53 -15.23 -1.56
CA TYR A 221 -0.90 -15.99 -0.47
C TYR A 221 0.11 -15.16 0.32
N ILE A 222 0.85 -14.27 -0.34
CA ILE A 222 1.73 -13.30 0.33
C ILE A 222 0.90 -12.39 1.25
N ALA A 223 -0.23 -11.89 0.78
CA ALA A 223 -1.12 -11.05 1.57
C ALA A 223 -1.76 -11.81 2.75
N ASP A 224 -2.06 -13.10 2.61
CA ASP A 224 -2.56 -13.94 3.70
C ASP A 224 -1.58 -14.00 4.88
N ALA A 225 -0.28 -14.13 4.61
CA ALA A 225 0.75 -14.13 5.65
C ALA A 225 0.77 -12.81 6.44
N VAL A 226 0.59 -11.69 5.75
CA VAL A 226 0.56 -10.36 6.36
C VAL A 226 -0.70 -10.15 7.19
N LEU A 227 -1.85 -10.59 6.70
CA LEU A 227 -3.13 -10.46 7.40
C LEU A 227 -3.17 -11.27 8.69
N ALA A 228 -2.69 -12.52 8.65
CA ALA A 228 -2.61 -13.39 9.83
C ALA A 228 -1.74 -12.79 10.94
N GLY A 229 -0.86 -11.84 10.60
CA GLY A 229 -0.05 -11.06 11.52
C GLY A 229 -0.82 -10.13 12.45
N GLY A 230 -2.11 -9.90 12.20
CA GLY A 230 -3.00 -9.14 13.09
C GLY A 230 -2.72 -7.63 13.21
N ILE A 231 -1.65 -7.14 12.58
CA ILE A 231 -1.24 -5.73 12.66
C ILE A 231 -1.95 -4.89 11.60
N ARG A 232 -2.31 -5.49 10.48
CA ARG A 232 -2.95 -4.82 9.35
C ARG A 232 -3.85 -5.73 8.54
N ARG A 233 -4.87 -5.10 7.94
CA ARG A 233 -5.54 -5.67 6.79
C ARG A 233 -4.62 -5.44 5.57
N ALA A 234 -4.16 -6.51 4.91
CA ALA A 234 -3.53 -6.39 3.61
C ALA A 234 -4.56 -5.80 2.64
N ALA A 235 -4.16 -4.76 1.92
CA ALA A 235 -4.98 -4.15 0.89
C ALA A 235 -4.28 -4.39 -0.46
N LEU A 236 -4.96 -5.10 -1.36
CA LEU A 236 -4.48 -5.41 -2.70
C LEU A 236 -5.53 -5.04 -3.75
N ILE A 237 -5.08 -4.62 -4.92
CA ILE A 237 -5.85 -4.63 -6.16
C ILE A 237 -5.04 -5.30 -7.25
N SER A 238 -5.67 -6.25 -7.95
CA SER A 238 -5.11 -6.92 -9.12
C SER A 238 -5.65 -6.29 -10.39
N LEU A 239 -4.77 -5.84 -11.26
CA LEU A 239 -5.12 -5.36 -12.59
C LEU A 239 -4.78 -6.43 -13.63
N PHE A 240 -5.72 -6.76 -14.50
CA PHE A 240 -5.55 -7.80 -15.50
C PHE A 240 -6.09 -7.37 -16.87
N SER A 241 -5.68 -8.07 -17.93
CA SER A 241 -6.11 -7.78 -19.30
C SER A 241 -7.57 -8.17 -19.51
N MET A 242 -8.36 -7.31 -20.14
CA MET A 242 -9.80 -7.50 -20.37
C MET A 242 -10.12 -8.81 -21.12
N ASP A 243 -9.19 -9.34 -21.92
CA ASP A 243 -9.31 -10.59 -22.65
C ASP A 243 -8.87 -11.84 -21.86
N ASP A 244 -8.48 -11.68 -20.61
CA ASP A 244 -8.06 -12.76 -19.71
C ASP A 244 -9.27 -13.43 -19.06
N LEU A 245 -9.75 -14.52 -19.66
CA LEU A 245 -10.96 -15.20 -19.23
C LEU A 245 -10.83 -15.88 -17.87
N GLU A 246 -9.63 -16.34 -17.50
CA GLU A 246 -9.39 -16.95 -16.19
C GLU A 246 -9.47 -15.89 -15.07
N MET A 247 -8.81 -14.75 -15.26
CA MET A 247 -8.90 -13.64 -14.32
C MET A 247 -10.32 -13.04 -14.25
N MET A 248 -11.03 -12.97 -15.40
CA MET A 248 -12.42 -12.51 -15.45
C MET A 248 -13.37 -13.33 -14.60
N SER A 249 -13.12 -14.62 -14.46
CA SER A 249 -13.98 -15.57 -13.74
C SER A 249 -13.38 -16.08 -12.44
N CYS A 250 -12.23 -15.54 -12.00
CA CYS A 250 -11.48 -16.06 -10.85
C CYS A 250 -12.24 -15.97 -9.51
N LYS A 251 -13.28 -15.14 -9.44
CA LYS A 251 -14.20 -15.02 -8.32
C LYS A 251 -15.66 -15.31 -8.74
N ALA A 252 -15.86 -16.26 -9.63
CA ALA A 252 -17.19 -16.77 -9.99
C ALA A 252 -17.48 -18.09 -9.23
N GLY A 253 -18.76 -18.40 -9.01
CA GLY A 253 -19.17 -19.62 -8.33
C GLY A 253 -18.71 -19.68 -6.85
N GLU A 254 -18.31 -20.84 -6.39
CA GLU A 254 -17.90 -21.09 -4.99
C GLU A 254 -16.40 -20.82 -4.74
N TRP A 255 -15.82 -19.82 -5.44
CA TRP A 255 -14.41 -19.45 -5.33
C TRP A 255 -13.93 -19.25 -3.88
N TYR A 256 -14.81 -18.79 -3.00
CA TYR A 256 -14.52 -18.56 -1.57
C TYR A 256 -14.28 -19.86 -0.79
N ILE A 257 -14.67 -21.01 -1.34
CA ILE A 257 -14.37 -22.36 -0.81
C ILE A 257 -13.09 -22.89 -1.45
N ASP A 258 -13.01 -22.86 -2.79
CA ASP A 258 -11.93 -23.47 -3.55
C ASP A 258 -10.63 -22.64 -3.54
N ASN A 259 -10.77 -21.31 -3.56
CA ASN A 259 -9.67 -20.36 -3.67
C ASN A 259 -9.84 -19.16 -2.72
N PRO A 260 -9.97 -19.38 -1.40
CA PRO A 260 -10.27 -18.33 -0.43
C PRO A 260 -9.23 -17.20 -0.38
N GLN A 261 -7.97 -17.47 -0.77
CA GLN A 261 -6.91 -16.45 -0.86
C GLN A 261 -7.28 -15.30 -1.82
N ARG A 262 -8.08 -15.55 -2.88
CA ARG A 262 -8.50 -14.52 -3.84
C ARG A 262 -9.34 -13.40 -3.21
N GLY A 263 -9.91 -13.64 -2.04
CA GLY A 263 -10.57 -12.62 -1.23
C GLY A 263 -9.63 -11.54 -0.68
N ARG A 264 -8.31 -11.65 -0.87
CA ARG A 264 -7.32 -10.66 -0.42
C ARG A 264 -7.15 -9.48 -1.36
N ALA A 265 -7.57 -9.60 -2.60
CA ALA A 265 -7.45 -8.56 -3.61
C ALA A 265 -8.81 -8.20 -4.23
N ASN A 266 -9.03 -6.91 -4.51
CA ASN A 266 -10.00 -6.52 -5.51
C ASN A 266 -9.42 -6.85 -6.89
N ASN A 267 -10.25 -7.22 -7.85
CA ASN A 267 -9.80 -7.58 -9.19
C ASN A 267 -10.47 -6.64 -10.20
N SER A 268 -9.67 -5.96 -11.03
CA SER A 268 -10.19 -5.02 -12.03
C SER A 268 -9.62 -5.28 -13.42
N ALA A 269 -10.51 -5.33 -14.40
CA ALA A 269 -10.14 -5.41 -15.80
C ALA A 269 -9.68 -4.04 -16.30
N VAL A 270 -8.51 -3.99 -16.93
CA VAL A 270 -7.98 -2.75 -17.52
C VAL A 270 -8.61 -2.51 -18.87
N ILE A 271 -9.28 -1.37 -19.02
CA ILE A 271 -9.87 -0.92 -20.29
C ILE A 271 -9.09 0.30 -20.78
N LEU A 272 -8.45 0.17 -21.95
CA LEU A 272 -7.78 1.29 -22.59
C LEU A 272 -8.82 2.14 -23.32
N ARG A 273 -9.02 3.38 -22.86
CA ARG A 273 -10.08 4.30 -23.33
C ARG A 273 -10.07 4.51 -24.84
N HIS A 274 -8.88 4.56 -25.45
CA HIS A 274 -8.74 4.77 -26.90
C HIS A 274 -9.00 3.52 -27.76
N ARG A 275 -9.20 2.34 -27.13
CA ARG A 275 -9.45 1.07 -27.81
C ARG A 275 -10.81 0.46 -27.47
N ALA A 276 -11.37 0.85 -26.32
CA ALA A 276 -12.61 0.27 -25.82
C ALA A 276 -13.81 0.63 -26.70
N THR A 277 -14.59 -0.37 -27.05
CA THR A 277 -15.91 -0.18 -27.68
C THR A 277 -17.02 -0.36 -26.65
N LYS A 278 -18.23 0.13 -26.99
CA LYS A 278 -19.41 -0.10 -26.16
C LYS A 278 -19.69 -1.60 -25.98
N ASP A 279 -19.50 -2.39 -27.04
CA ASP A 279 -19.74 -3.83 -27.01
C ASP A 279 -18.75 -4.56 -26.09
N ASP A 280 -17.49 -4.17 -26.06
CA ASP A 280 -16.50 -4.71 -25.13
C ASP A 280 -16.90 -4.44 -23.69
N PHE A 281 -17.35 -3.22 -23.40
CA PHE A 281 -17.82 -2.86 -22.06
C PHE A 281 -19.08 -3.67 -21.67
N LEU A 282 -20.05 -3.82 -22.55
CA LEU A 282 -21.27 -4.57 -22.27
C LEU A 282 -20.98 -6.06 -21.99
N LYS A 283 -20.08 -6.69 -22.75
CA LYS A 283 -19.63 -8.06 -22.48
C LYS A 283 -18.94 -8.22 -21.12
N LEU A 284 -18.14 -7.24 -20.72
CA LEU A 284 -17.56 -7.22 -19.40
C LEU A 284 -18.64 -7.08 -18.33
N TRP A 285 -19.58 -6.15 -18.52
CA TRP A 285 -20.65 -5.86 -17.58
C TRP A 285 -21.58 -7.06 -17.34
N GLU A 286 -21.93 -7.79 -18.39
CA GLU A 286 -22.68 -9.05 -18.30
C GLU A 286 -21.99 -10.07 -17.37
N ARG A 287 -20.66 -10.14 -17.40
CA ARG A 287 -19.90 -11.03 -16.52
C ARG A 287 -19.88 -10.53 -15.06
N VAL A 288 -19.78 -9.22 -14.86
CA VAL A 288 -19.85 -8.61 -13.52
C VAL A 288 -21.22 -8.91 -12.91
N GLU A 289 -22.28 -8.74 -13.67
CA GLU A 289 -23.65 -9.04 -13.23
C GLU A 289 -23.85 -10.53 -12.92
N ALA A 290 -23.39 -11.41 -13.81
CA ALA A 290 -23.49 -12.86 -13.63
C ALA A 290 -22.66 -13.40 -12.47
N SER A 291 -21.59 -12.70 -12.05
CA SER A 291 -20.74 -13.13 -10.93
C SER A 291 -21.45 -13.09 -9.58
N GLY A 292 -22.47 -12.24 -9.44
CA GLY A 292 -23.18 -11.99 -8.17
C GLY A 292 -22.31 -11.35 -7.07
N SER A 293 -21.01 -11.13 -7.33
CA SER A 293 -20.05 -10.57 -6.38
C SER A 293 -19.72 -9.09 -6.64
N GLY A 294 -20.17 -8.52 -7.78
CA GLY A 294 -19.78 -7.19 -8.22
C GLY A 294 -18.35 -7.12 -8.79
N GLU A 295 -17.72 -8.25 -9.03
CA GLU A 295 -16.40 -8.35 -9.65
C GLU A 295 -16.46 -9.10 -10.98
N PRO A 296 -15.53 -8.83 -11.90
CA PRO A 296 -14.41 -7.90 -11.76
C PRO A 296 -14.83 -6.43 -11.77
N GLY A 297 -14.05 -5.59 -11.11
CA GLY A 297 -14.11 -4.13 -11.26
C GLY A 297 -13.65 -3.69 -12.65
N VAL A 298 -13.84 -2.41 -12.95
CA VAL A 298 -13.45 -1.80 -14.23
C VAL A 298 -12.47 -0.67 -13.96
N TYR A 299 -11.29 -0.74 -14.58
CA TYR A 299 -10.27 0.29 -14.49
C TYR A 299 -10.00 0.89 -15.88
N PHE A 300 -10.43 2.14 -16.07
CA PHE A 300 -10.19 2.87 -17.31
C PHE A 300 -8.82 3.55 -17.28
N SER A 301 -7.95 3.21 -18.23
CA SER A 301 -6.62 3.80 -18.37
C SER A 301 -6.40 4.35 -19.78
N ASN A 302 -5.52 5.35 -19.90
CA ASN A 302 -5.00 5.83 -21.18
C ASN A 302 -3.70 5.10 -21.58
N ASP A 303 -3.04 4.47 -20.61
CA ASP A 303 -1.79 3.74 -20.79
C ASP A 303 -1.91 2.33 -20.20
N LYS A 304 -1.37 1.34 -20.90
CA LYS A 304 -1.44 -0.09 -20.50
C LYS A 304 -0.57 -0.42 -19.28
N ASP A 305 0.47 0.38 -19.02
CA ASP A 305 1.44 0.14 -17.94
C ASP A 305 1.09 0.90 -16.66
N TRP A 306 0.21 1.91 -16.74
CA TRP A 306 -0.29 2.59 -15.56
C TRP A 306 -1.23 1.69 -14.77
N GLY A 307 -1.12 1.78 -13.47
CA GLY A 307 -2.01 1.10 -12.55
C GLY A 307 -2.62 2.05 -11.53
N THR A 308 -3.00 1.51 -10.40
CA THR A 308 -3.69 2.26 -9.36
C THR A 308 -3.36 1.70 -7.98
N ASN A 309 -3.62 2.49 -6.96
CA ASN A 309 -3.62 2.05 -5.57
C ASN A 309 -4.82 1.09 -5.28
N PRO A 310 -4.82 0.34 -4.18
CA PRO A 310 -5.89 -0.62 -3.86
C PRO A 310 -7.31 -0.06 -3.81
N CYS A 311 -7.45 1.23 -3.51
CA CYS A 311 -8.76 1.91 -3.47
C CYS A 311 -9.23 2.41 -4.84
N CYS A 312 -8.37 2.35 -5.86
CA CYS A 312 -8.66 2.66 -7.28
C CYS A 312 -8.91 4.16 -7.60
N GLU A 313 -8.56 5.07 -6.70
CA GLU A 313 -8.76 6.52 -6.89
C GLU A 313 -7.55 7.24 -7.46
N ILE A 314 -6.35 6.66 -7.41
CA ILE A 314 -5.10 7.32 -7.84
C ILE A 314 -4.44 6.53 -8.95
N GLY A 315 -4.31 7.13 -10.14
CA GLY A 315 -3.49 6.59 -11.22
C GLY A 315 -2.01 6.66 -10.88
N LEU A 316 -1.32 5.52 -10.93
CA LEU A 316 0.09 5.41 -10.59
C LEU A 316 0.87 4.81 -11.75
N ARG A 317 2.06 5.35 -12.02
CA ARG A 317 3.06 4.68 -12.87
C ARG A 317 3.67 3.50 -12.14
N PRO A 318 4.31 2.56 -12.85
CA PRO A 318 5.09 1.52 -12.21
C PRO A 318 6.08 2.07 -11.17
N TYR A 319 6.10 1.44 -10.00
CA TYR A 319 6.98 1.75 -8.88
C TYR A 319 6.76 3.13 -8.25
N GLN A 320 5.51 3.64 -8.29
CA GLN A 320 5.10 4.86 -7.59
C GLN A 320 4.39 4.57 -6.28
N PHE A 321 4.57 5.50 -5.35
CA PHE A 321 3.79 5.59 -4.12
C PHE A 321 2.72 6.66 -4.21
N CYS A 322 1.57 6.44 -3.57
CA CYS A 322 0.64 7.52 -3.27
C CYS A 322 1.10 8.27 -2.01
N ASN A 323 1.10 9.59 -2.08
CA ASN A 323 1.45 10.48 -0.99
C ASN A 323 0.28 11.43 -0.74
N LEU A 324 -0.39 11.27 0.39
CA LEU A 324 -1.67 11.90 0.66
C LEU A 324 -1.61 12.83 1.86
N CYS A 325 -2.33 13.95 1.75
CA CYS A 325 -2.75 14.83 2.83
C CYS A 325 -4.24 15.11 2.72
N GLU A 326 -4.89 15.50 3.80
CA GLU A 326 -6.32 15.80 3.83
C GLU A 326 -6.59 17.20 4.36
N LEU A 327 -7.45 17.92 3.65
CA LEU A 327 -8.08 19.14 4.10
C LEU A 327 -9.44 18.85 4.72
N ASN A 328 -9.67 19.27 5.93
CA ASN A 328 -11.01 19.34 6.47
C ASN A 328 -11.67 20.63 5.93
N VAL A 329 -12.68 20.47 5.07
CA VAL A 329 -13.41 21.60 4.49
C VAL A 329 -14.80 21.80 5.11
N SER A 330 -15.15 21.03 6.14
CA SER A 330 -16.47 21.09 6.79
C SER A 330 -16.74 22.40 7.53
N ASP A 331 -15.69 23.11 7.90
CA ASP A 331 -15.71 24.33 8.73
C ASP A 331 -14.90 25.49 8.12
N ILE A 332 -14.80 25.54 6.79
CA ILE A 332 -14.18 26.66 6.09
C ILE A 332 -15.00 27.92 6.30
N GLU A 333 -14.34 29.00 6.72
CA GLU A 333 -14.97 30.27 7.07
C GLU A 333 -14.77 31.36 6.00
N SER A 334 -13.69 31.27 5.19
CA SER A 334 -13.35 32.24 4.15
C SER A 334 -12.48 31.61 3.05
N GLN A 335 -12.32 32.35 1.94
CA GLN A 335 -11.34 31.97 0.90
C GLN A 335 -9.91 31.93 1.44
N GLU A 336 -9.54 32.89 2.29
CA GLU A 336 -8.23 32.92 2.95
C GLU A 336 -7.98 31.69 3.81
N ASP A 337 -8.97 31.26 4.62
CA ASP A 337 -8.87 30.03 5.42
C ASP A 337 -8.70 28.78 4.53
N LEU A 338 -9.40 28.70 3.40
CA LEU A 338 -9.20 27.63 2.41
C LEU A 338 -7.79 27.65 1.83
N ASN A 339 -7.30 28.82 1.43
CA ASN A 339 -5.99 29.01 0.84
C ASN A 339 -4.87 28.65 1.84
N ASP A 340 -4.97 29.09 3.09
CA ASP A 340 -3.98 28.79 4.14
C ASP A 340 -3.92 27.29 4.46
N ARG A 341 -5.07 26.63 4.56
CA ARG A 341 -5.12 25.17 4.74
C ARG A 341 -4.53 24.43 3.54
N SER A 342 -4.81 24.90 2.32
CA SER A 342 -4.27 24.32 1.08
C SER A 342 -2.76 24.41 1.05
N LYS A 343 -2.20 25.57 1.38
CA LYS A 343 -0.77 25.80 1.50
C LYS A 343 -0.12 24.87 2.55
N ALA A 344 -0.72 24.80 3.74
CA ALA A 344 -0.21 23.92 4.80
C ALA A 344 -0.24 22.42 4.40
N ALA A 345 -1.29 21.99 3.70
CA ALA A 345 -1.40 20.62 3.21
C ALA A 345 -0.36 20.30 2.13
N ALA A 346 -0.15 21.22 1.19
CA ALA A 346 0.87 21.10 0.14
C ALA A 346 2.28 21.00 0.75
N LEU A 347 2.63 21.89 1.68
CA LEU A 347 3.91 21.82 2.39
C LEU A 347 4.10 20.47 3.08
N ILE A 348 3.10 19.97 3.82
CA ILE A 348 3.19 18.69 4.50
C ILE A 348 3.35 17.54 3.49
N GLY A 349 2.64 17.56 2.37
CA GLY A 349 2.76 16.61 1.27
C GLY A 349 4.17 16.59 0.67
N THR A 350 4.73 17.78 0.44
CA THR A 350 6.09 17.97 -0.09
C THR A 350 7.15 17.43 0.89
N LEU A 351 7.01 17.72 2.19
CA LEU A 351 7.88 17.14 3.22
C LEU A 351 7.82 15.60 3.23
N GLN A 352 6.63 15.02 3.05
CA GLN A 352 6.45 13.56 2.97
C GLN A 352 7.10 12.97 1.71
N ALA A 353 7.01 13.64 0.56
CA ALA A 353 7.59 13.19 -0.71
C ALA A 353 9.12 13.01 -0.64
N GLY A 354 9.80 13.79 0.19
CA GLY A 354 11.25 13.70 0.37
C GLY A 354 11.76 12.52 1.20
N TYR A 355 10.90 11.59 1.64
CA TYR A 355 11.32 10.36 2.32
C TYR A 355 11.56 9.25 1.30
N THR A 356 12.72 9.24 0.64
CA THR A 356 13.03 8.41 -0.54
C THR A 356 14.12 7.35 -0.33
N ASP A 357 14.64 7.20 0.88
CA ASP A 357 15.65 6.17 1.18
C ASP A 357 14.99 4.80 1.43
N PHE A 358 14.73 4.09 0.34
CA PHE A 358 14.06 2.78 0.36
C PHE A 358 15.09 1.65 0.36
N HIS A 359 15.76 1.42 1.48
CA HIS A 359 16.90 0.50 1.64
C HIS A 359 16.67 -0.96 1.22
N TYR A 360 15.41 -1.43 1.11
CA TYR A 360 15.08 -2.80 0.69
C TYR A 360 14.60 -2.89 -0.76
N LEU A 361 13.90 -1.88 -1.22
CA LEU A 361 13.32 -1.85 -2.55
C LEU A 361 14.39 -1.58 -3.61
N ARG A 362 14.14 -2.03 -4.86
CA ARG A 362 15.02 -1.71 -5.99
C ARG A 362 15.11 -0.20 -6.20
N ASP A 363 16.24 0.25 -6.77
CA ASP A 363 16.54 1.67 -7.00
C ASP A 363 15.46 2.39 -7.82
N VAL A 364 14.78 1.67 -8.72
CA VAL A 364 13.69 2.21 -9.54
C VAL A 364 12.56 2.84 -8.71
N TRP A 365 12.30 2.38 -7.50
CA TRP A 365 11.32 2.98 -6.59
C TRP A 365 11.74 4.37 -6.14
N LYS A 366 13.03 4.52 -5.78
CA LYS A 366 13.61 5.80 -5.40
C LYS A 366 13.63 6.76 -6.59
N GLU A 367 14.17 6.32 -7.73
CA GLU A 367 14.26 7.10 -8.96
C GLU A 367 12.89 7.64 -9.39
N THR A 368 11.86 6.79 -9.36
CA THR A 368 10.51 7.18 -9.76
C THR A 368 9.89 8.15 -8.75
N THR A 369 10.09 7.91 -7.45
CA THR A 369 9.54 8.77 -6.39
C THR A 369 10.19 10.16 -6.41
N GLU A 370 11.52 10.23 -6.59
CA GLU A 370 12.25 11.51 -6.67
C GLU A 370 11.94 12.28 -7.95
N ARG A 371 11.79 11.58 -9.08
CA ARG A 371 11.44 12.23 -10.36
C ARG A 371 10.05 12.85 -10.34
N ASP A 372 9.06 12.13 -9.82
CA ASP A 372 7.66 12.51 -9.94
C ASP A 372 7.14 13.27 -8.69
N ALA A 373 7.77 13.10 -7.54
CA ALA A 373 7.49 13.78 -6.25
C ALA A 373 5.99 13.99 -5.98
N LEU A 374 5.18 12.92 -6.16
CA LEU A 374 3.73 13.02 -6.11
C LEU A 374 3.23 13.52 -4.76
N ILE A 375 2.30 14.45 -4.79
CA ILE A 375 1.46 14.81 -3.65
C ILE A 375 -0.02 14.73 -4.05
N GLY A 376 -0.87 14.40 -3.09
CA GLY A 376 -2.32 14.43 -3.23
C GLY A 376 -2.93 15.15 -2.03
N VAL A 377 -3.68 16.22 -2.31
CA VAL A 377 -4.41 16.97 -1.30
C VAL A 377 -5.90 16.68 -1.46
N GLY A 378 -6.41 15.79 -0.60
CA GLY A 378 -7.82 15.43 -0.56
C GLY A 378 -8.66 16.44 0.23
N GLN A 379 -9.96 16.43 0.03
CA GLN A 379 -10.92 17.28 0.75
C GLN A 379 -11.95 16.41 1.45
N THR A 380 -12.07 16.56 2.77
CA THR A 380 -13.04 15.85 3.61
C THR A 380 -14.09 16.81 4.14
N GLY A 381 -15.37 16.43 4.06
CA GLY A 381 -16.48 17.24 4.58
C GLY A 381 -17.18 18.12 3.53
N ILE A 382 -16.97 17.87 2.23
CA ILE A 382 -17.56 18.62 1.11
C ILE A 382 -19.09 18.70 1.25
N GLY A 383 -19.74 17.57 1.55
CA GLY A 383 -21.22 17.49 1.63
C GLY A 383 -21.85 18.22 2.82
N SER A 384 -21.05 18.65 3.80
CA SER A 384 -21.50 19.37 5.00
C SER A 384 -20.99 20.83 5.07
N SER A 385 -20.40 21.32 3.98
CA SER A 385 -19.77 22.64 3.96
C SER A 385 -20.28 23.52 2.82
N THR A 386 -19.88 24.80 2.87
CA THR A 386 -20.12 25.79 1.82
C THR A 386 -18.94 25.87 0.83
N ILE A 387 -18.08 24.87 0.80
CA ILE A 387 -16.83 24.86 0.00
C ILE A 387 -17.05 25.22 -1.48
N LEU A 388 -18.18 24.83 -2.06
CA LEU A 388 -18.53 25.16 -3.46
C LEU A 388 -18.82 26.64 -3.70
N SER A 389 -18.95 27.46 -2.64
CA SER A 389 -19.09 28.92 -2.73
C SER A 389 -17.73 29.64 -2.87
N TYR A 390 -16.63 28.92 -2.71
CA TYR A 390 -15.29 29.46 -2.77
C TYR A 390 -14.59 29.14 -4.11
N ASP A 391 -13.50 29.84 -4.39
CA ASP A 391 -12.67 29.59 -5.57
C ASP A 391 -11.75 28.39 -5.34
N LEU A 392 -12.18 27.23 -5.82
CA LEU A 392 -11.41 25.99 -5.73
C LEU A 392 -10.23 25.97 -6.70
N ALA A 393 -10.29 26.75 -7.79
CA ALA A 393 -9.19 26.84 -8.74
C ALA A 393 -8.03 27.63 -8.14
N GLU A 394 -8.30 28.73 -7.43
CA GLU A 394 -7.29 29.47 -6.68
C GLU A 394 -6.60 28.58 -5.63
N ALA A 395 -7.37 27.83 -4.85
CA ALA A 395 -6.82 26.90 -3.85
C ALA A 395 -5.96 25.80 -4.49
N ALA A 396 -6.34 25.27 -5.65
CA ALA A 396 -5.56 24.27 -6.39
C ALA A 396 -4.24 24.85 -6.95
N GLU A 397 -4.24 26.09 -7.43
CA GLU A 397 -3.02 26.75 -7.91
C GLU A 397 -2.04 27.00 -6.77
N ILE A 398 -2.52 27.38 -5.57
CA ILE A 398 -1.68 27.49 -4.36
C ILE A 398 -1.01 26.15 -4.01
N VAL A 399 -1.74 25.03 -4.08
CA VAL A 399 -1.16 23.71 -3.84
C VAL A 399 -0.04 23.40 -4.82
N LYS A 400 -0.20 23.76 -6.08
CA LYS A 400 0.80 23.57 -7.12
C LYS A 400 2.03 24.44 -6.88
N GLU A 401 1.85 25.73 -6.65
CA GLU A 401 2.94 26.69 -6.39
C GLU A 401 3.76 26.31 -5.15
N GLU A 402 3.13 25.85 -4.08
CA GLU A 402 3.81 25.45 -2.86
C GLU A 402 4.63 24.15 -3.03
N ASN A 403 4.26 23.31 -4.01
CA ASN A 403 4.97 22.06 -4.31
C ASN A 403 6.16 22.28 -5.26
N GLU A 404 6.16 23.32 -6.08
CA GLU A 404 7.26 23.67 -6.99
C GLU A 404 8.45 24.30 -6.24
#